data_39fecc9e077ab85f64cede4fe88d5755
#
_entry.id   39fecc9e077ab85f64cede4fe88d5755
#
_cell.length_a   1.000
_cell.length_b   1.000
_cell.length_c   1.000
_cell.angle_alpha   90.00
_cell.angle_beta   90.00
_cell.angle_gamma   90.00
#
_symmetry.space_group_name_H-M   'P 1'
#
loop_
_entity.id
_entity.type
_entity.pdbx_description
1 polymer ?
#
loop_
_entity_poly.entity_id
_entity_poly.type
_entity_poly.pdbx_seq_one_letter_code
_entity_poly.pdbx_strand_id
1 'polypeptide(L)' 'MSSALPKHIHSTGDLPKVAWAKGSYVHDADGKQYIDGSGGPAVYCLGHAHPEVNRAICDQLEAIAHGYRYNFT' A
#
# COMPACT_ATOMS: atom_id res chain seq x y z
N MET A 1 -7.53 -21.30 -21.48
CA MET A 1 -7.22 -20.08 -20.90
C MET A 1 -6.64 -19.14 -21.93
N SER A 2 -7.05 -17.98 -21.89
CA SER A 2 -6.55 -17.00 -22.80
C SER A 2 -5.16 -16.52 -22.41
N SER A 3 -4.27 -16.45 -23.36
CA SER A 3 -2.97 -15.90 -23.14
C SER A 3 -2.77 -14.63 -23.94
N ALA A 4 -3.84 -14.10 -24.49
CA ALA A 4 -3.75 -12.91 -25.32
C ALA A 4 -3.26 -11.71 -24.53
N LEU A 5 -3.57 -11.64 -23.26
CA LEU A 5 -3.14 -10.55 -22.39
C LEU A 5 -2.29 -11.07 -21.24
N PRO A 6 -1.37 -10.24 -20.73
CA PRO A 6 -0.55 -10.63 -19.60
C PRO A 6 -1.39 -11.01 -18.38
N LYS A 7 -0.95 -12.00 -17.65
CA LYS A 7 -1.68 -12.46 -16.48
C LYS A 7 -1.89 -11.38 -15.43
N HIS A 8 -0.89 -10.53 -15.24
CA HIS A 8 -0.96 -9.49 -14.22
C HIS A 8 -2.03 -8.43 -14.50
N ILE A 9 -2.62 -8.45 -15.68
CA ILE A 9 -3.70 -7.52 -16.01
C ILE A 9 -5.06 -8.09 -15.68
N HIS A 10 -5.18 -9.41 -15.70
CA HIS A 10 -6.49 -10.07 -15.66
C HIS A 10 -6.84 -10.72 -14.36
N SER A 11 -5.88 -11.23 -13.65
CA SER A 11 -6.18 -12.11 -12.54
C SER A 11 -5.33 -11.76 -11.35
N THR A 12 -5.98 -11.42 -10.24
CA THR A 12 -5.26 -11.18 -9.00
C THR A 12 -4.67 -12.46 -8.44
N GLY A 13 -5.18 -13.62 -8.87
CA GLY A 13 -4.65 -14.91 -8.44
C GLY A 13 -3.27 -15.20 -9.00
N ASP A 14 -2.90 -14.53 -10.10
CA ASP A 14 -1.60 -14.71 -10.71
C ASP A 14 -0.56 -13.71 -10.23
N LEU A 15 -0.96 -12.76 -9.41
CA LEU A 15 -0.05 -11.74 -8.91
C LEU A 15 0.57 -12.16 -7.59
N PRO A 16 1.80 -11.69 -7.31
CA PRO A 16 2.41 -11.96 -6.02
C PRO A 16 1.58 -11.37 -4.89
N LYS A 17 1.57 -12.05 -3.76
CA LYS A 17 0.87 -11.56 -2.58
C LYS A 17 1.86 -10.78 -1.73
N VAL A 18 1.60 -9.50 -1.50
CA VAL A 18 2.50 -8.67 -0.72
C VAL A 18 2.44 -9.06 0.75
N ALA A 19 3.60 -9.14 1.40
CA ALA A 19 3.69 -9.43 2.81
C ALA A 19 4.02 -8.18 3.63
N TRP A 20 5.02 -7.42 3.19
CA TRP A 20 5.41 -6.20 3.87
C TRP A 20 6.23 -5.34 2.92
N ALA A 21 6.40 -4.08 3.29
CA ALA A 21 7.15 -3.15 2.47
C ALA A 21 7.82 -2.11 3.35
N LYS A 22 8.93 -1.57 2.88
CA LYS A 22 9.61 -0.48 3.55
C LYS A 22 10.38 0.33 2.52
N GLY A 23 10.25 1.66 2.58
CA GLY A 23 10.89 2.54 1.62
C GLY A 23 10.44 2.23 0.21
N SER A 24 11.38 1.96 -0.66
CA SER A 24 11.09 1.67 -2.07
C SER A 24 10.96 0.18 -2.36
N TYR A 25 11.00 -0.67 -1.36
CA TYR A 25 11.01 -2.12 -1.55
C TYR A 25 9.76 -2.77 -1.02
N VAL A 26 9.26 -3.73 -1.79
CA VAL A 26 8.12 -4.55 -1.42
C VAL A 26 8.57 -6.00 -1.40
N HIS A 27 8.12 -6.75 -0.41
CA HIS A 27 8.45 -8.17 -0.26
C HIS A 27 7.17 -8.98 -0.34
N ASP A 28 7.17 -10.03 -1.15
CA ASP A 28 6.01 -10.89 -1.24
C ASP A 28 6.03 -11.99 -0.18
N ALA A 29 4.99 -12.80 -0.18
CA ALA A 29 4.83 -13.86 0.82
C ALA A 29 5.91 -14.95 0.69
N ASP A 30 6.54 -15.04 -0.47
CA ASP A 30 7.60 -16.02 -0.72
C ASP A 30 8.99 -15.47 -0.44
N GLY A 31 9.07 -14.23 0.01
CA GLY A 31 10.34 -13.61 0.36
C GLY A 31 11.04 -12.89 -0.78
N LYS A 32 10.41 -12.81 -1.93
CA LYS A 32 11.03 -12.12 -3.06
C LYS A 32 10.90 -10.61 -2.88
N GLN A 33 11.95 -9.87 -3.21
CA GLN A 33 12.00 -8.42 -3.09
C GLN A 33 11.79 -7.76 -4.44
N TYR A 34 11.00 -6.71 -4.43
CA TYR A 34 10.72 -5.90 -5.63
C TYR A 34 11.00 -4.44 -5.33
N ILE A 35 11.43 -3.70 -6.35
CA ILE A 35 11.49 -2.24 -6.27
C ILE A 35 10.15 -1.71 -6.72
N ASP A 36 9.50 -0.94 -5.86
CA ASP A 36 8.19 -0.37 -6.16
C ASP A 36 8.36 1.00 -6.80
N GLY A 37 8.16 1.06 -8.10
CA GLY A 37 8.30 2.30 -8.85
C GLY A 37 6.98 2.98 -9.19
N SER A 38 5.85 2.44 -8.71
CA SER A 38 4.55 2.96 -9.14
C SER A 38 4.02 4.11 -8.28
N GLY A 39 4.33 4.11 -6.99
CA GLY A 39 3.77 5.09 -6.08
C GLY A 39 2.28 4.89 -5.81
N GLY A 40 1.65 3.92 -6.47
CA GLY A 40 0.21 3.70 -6.39
C GLY A 40 -0.58 4.91 -6.86
N PRO A 41 -1.79 5.11 -6.36
CA PRO A 41 -2.55 6.31 -6.67
C PRO A 41 -2.14 7.48 -5.76
N ALA A 42 -0.85 7.82 -5.74
CA ALA A 42 -0.26 8.87 -4.92
C ALA A 42 -0.43 8.61 -3.42
N VAL A 43 -0.37 7.34 -3.03
CA VAL A 43 -0.65 6.96 -1.65
C VAL A 43 0.61 6.84 -0.80
N TYR A 44 1.72 6.39 -1.40
CA TYR A 44 2.95 6.16 -0.65
C TYR A 44 4.14 6.86 -1.28
N CYS A 45 3.97 8.16 -1.57
CA CYS A 45 5.00 8.95 -2.23
C CYS A 45 6.29 9.09 -1.42
N LEU A 46 6.21 8.92 -0.10
CA LEU A 46 7.37 8.97 0.79
C LEU A 46 7.95 7.58 1.06
N GLY A 47 7.52 6.60 0.30
CA GLY A 47 7.93 5.22 0.52
C GLY A 47 7.01 4.50 1.48
N HIS A 48 7.20 3.18 1.56
CA HIS A 48 6.41 2.35 2.44
C HIS A 48 6.92 2.42 3.88
N ALA A 49 6.02 2.28 4.84
CA ALA A 49 6.34 2.19 6.26
C ALA A 49 7.21 3.36 6.76
N HIS A 50 6.92 4.56 6.31
CA HIS A 50 7.65 5.75 6.76
C HIS A 50 7.36 5.97 8.24
N PRO A 51 8.38 5.99 9.11
CA PRO A 51 8.14 6.03 10.55
C PRO A 51 7.38 7.25 11.05
N GLU A 52 7.69 8.43 10.55
CA GLU A 52 7.03 9.66 10.99
C GLU A 52 5.57 9.70 10.54
N VAL A 53 5.30 9.23 9.31
CA VAL A 53 3.94 9.17 8.80
C VAL A 53 3.12 8.16 9.59
N ASN A 54 3.68 6.98 9.84
CA ASN A 54 3.00 5.96 10.61
C ASN A 54 2.68 6.45 12.02
N ARG A 55 3.62 7.12 12.64
CA ARG A 55 3.40 7.68 13.98
C ARG A 55 2.29 8.71 13.97
N ALA A 56 2.30 9.60 12.99
CA ALA A 56 1.27 10.63 12.90
C ALA A 56 -0.12 10.02 12.71
N ILE A 57 -0.21 8.96 11.88
CA ILE A 57 -1.47 8.25 11.67
C ILE A 57 -1.94 7.58 12.95
N CYS A 58 -1.04 6.90 13.65
CA CYS A 58 -1.39 6.24 14.90
C CYS A 58 -1.85 7.23 15.94
N ASP A 59 -1.16 8.36 16.09
CA ASP A 59 -1.54 9.38 17.05
C ASP A 59 -2.92 9.95 16.74
N GLN A 60 -3.19 10.18 15.46
CA GLN A 60 -4.49 10.69 15.05
C GLN A 60 -5.60 9.67 15.30
N LEU A 61 -5.33 8.39 15.03
CA LEU A 61 -6.32 7.34 15.27
C LEU A 61 -6.66 7.19 16.74
N GLU A 62 -5.69 7.40 17.62
CA GLU A 62 -5.95 7.37 19.05
C GLU A 62 -6.83 8.53 19.50
N ALA A 63 -6.75 9.65 18.82
CA ALA A 63 -7.61 10.80 19.13
C ALA A 63 -8.98 10.63 18.50
N ILE A 64 -9.01 10.54 17.19
CA ILE A 64 -10.26 10.32 16.46
C ILE A 64 -9.94 9.98 15.00
N ALA A 65 -10.59 8.96 14.47
CA ALA A 65 -10.40 8.55 13.08
C ALA A 65 -11.19 9.44 12.11
N HIS A 66 -12.36 9.90 12.52
CA HIS A 66 -13.23 10.68 11.63
C HIS A 66 -14.22 11.51 12.42
N GLY A 67 -14.35 12.78 12.02
CA GLY A 67 -15.39 13.64 12.53
C GLY A 67 -16.34 14.01 11.41
N TYR A 68 -17.64 13.81 11.62
CA TYR A 68 -18.61 14.06 10.57
C TYR A 68 -18.77 15.58 10.35
N ARG A 69 -18.42 16.02 9.16
CA ARG A 69 -18.27 17.44 8.86
C ARG A 69 -19.53 18.27 8.98
N TYR A 70 -20.70 17.65 8.96
CA TYR A 70 -21.97 18.36 9.13
C TYR A 70 -22.30 18.61 10.58
N ASN A 71 -21.59 17.97 11.49
CA ASN A 71 -21.82 18.14 12.93
C ASN A 71 -20.66 18.82 13.63
N PHE A 72 -19.46 18.70 13.05
CA PHE A 72 -18.24 19.19 13.69
C PHE A 72 -17.35 19.92 12.69
N THR A 73 -16.47 20.71 13.21
CA THR A 73 -15.47 21.42 12.41
C THR A 73 -14.08 21.16 12.95
#